data_e188897ee94c4feddfd67e42204e32f6
#
_entry.id   e188897ee94c4feddfd67e42204e32f6
#
_cell.length_a   1.000
_cell.length_b   1.000
_cell.length_c   1.000
_cell.angle_alpha   90.00
_cell.angle_beta   90.00
_cell.angle_gamma   90.00
#
_symmetry.space_group_name_H-M   'P 1'
#
loop_
_entity.id
_entity.type
_entity.pdbx_description
1 polymer ?
#
loop_
_entity_poly.entity_id
_entity_poly.type
_entity_poly.pdbx_seq_one_letter_code
_entity_poly.pdbx_strand_id
1 'polypeptide(L)'
;MSNAFMIISFFLLLVLLQALELNKRLQAASPIIIDEQSGEFKFKSGSAELTPQLRGYINTKIAPKIEEIAKEREIDFIQVIGHTDGQEINKTSNLDSTLEEVAQGRQSVTKLKPGSNGDLGLMRALSVVQALEKTGNLKNIKFRAYSAAQLYLASGELAPRDRTSDENRRRIEIRFIPPGEQK
;
A
#
# COMPACT_ATOMS: atom_id res chain seq x y z
N MET A 1 -16.65 -52.77 -10.11
CA MET A 1 -15.64 -52.05 -9.29
C MET A 1 -15.12 -50.78 -9.97
N SER A 2 -15.05 -50.69 -11.30
CA SER A 2 -14.53 -49.53 -12.05
C SER A 2 -15.26 -48.20 -11.82
N ASN A 3 -16.62 -48.21 -11.82
CA ASN A 3 -17.41 -46.96 -11.73
C ASN A 3 -17.29 -46.26 -10.37
N ALA A 4 -17.23 -47.03 -9.27
CA ALA A 4 -17.09 -46.46 -7.93
C ALA A 4 -15.72 -45.77 -7.78
N PHE A 5 -14.64 -46.35 -8.32
CA PHE A 5 -13.35 -45.77 -8.29
C PHE A 5 -13.25 -44.44 -9.10
N MET A 6 -13.89 -44.41 -10.27
CA MET A 6 -13.98 -43.19 -11.09
C MET A 6 -14.73 -42.06 -10.37
N ILE A 7 -15.83 -42.39 -9.71
CA ILE A 7 -16.61 -41.41 -8.95
C ILE A 7 -15.80 -40.85 -7.79
N ILE A 8 -15.13 -41.69 -7.01
CA ILE A 8 -14.27 -41.26 -5.90
C ILE A 8 -13.11 -40.39 -6.41
N SER A 9 -12.46 -40.78 -7.50
CA SER A 9 -11.35 -39.99 -8.10
C SER A 9 -11.82 -38.61 -8.58
N PHE A 10 -13.04 -38.54 -9.16
CA PHE A 10 -13.65 -37.29 -9.58
C PHE A 10 -13.93 -36.36 -8.38
N PHE A 11 -14.51 -36.87 -7.31
CA PHE A 11 -14.76 -36.09 -6.09
C PHE A 11 -13.47 -35.65 -5.43
N LEU A 12 -12.44 -36.49 -5.36
CA LEU A 12 -11.12 -36.11 -4.87
C LEU A 12 -10.50 -34.96 -5.69
N LEU A 13 -10.62 -35.03 -7.01
CA LEU A 13 -10.15 -33.97 -7.90
C LEU A 13 -10.90 -32.66 -7.64
N LEU A 14 -12.20 -32.68 -7.47
CA LEU A 14 -13.00 -31.48 -7.15
C LEU A 14 -12.59 -30.87 -5.82
N VAL A 15 -12.39 -31.68 -4.78
CA VAL A 15 -11.94 -31.21 -3.46
C VAL A 15 -10.54 -30.59 -3.57
N LEU A 16 -9.65 -31.21 -4.33
CA LEU A 16 -8.30 -30.65 -4.55
C LEU A 16 -8.35 -29.30 -5.27
N LEU A 17 -9.16 -29.18 -6.31
CA LEU A 17 -9.32 -27.92 -7.05
C LEU A 17 -9.90 -26.81 -6.15
N GLN A 18 -10.89 -27.13 -5.32
CA GLN A 18 -11.43 -26.18 -4.35
C GLN A 18 -10.39 -25.76 -3.29
N ALA A 19 -9.61 -26.71 -2.78
CA ALA A 19 -8.56 -26.42 -1.82
C ALA A 19 -7.45 -25.53 -2.42
N LEU A 20 -7.06 -25.76 -3.68
CA LEU A 20 -6.10 -24.92 -4.39
C LEU A 20 -6.62 -23.50 -4.61
N GLU A 21 -7.89 -23.35 -5.01
CA GLU A 21 -8.51 -22.04 -5.20
C GLU A 21 -8.62 -21.28 -3.87
N LEU A 22 -9.05 -21.95 -2.79
CA LEU A 22 -9.12 -21.36 -1.46
C LEU A 22 -7.71 -20.91 -1.00
N ASN A 23 -6.71 -21.75 -1.17
CA ASN A 23 -5.33 -21.41 -0.82
C ASN A 23 -4.83 -20.20 -1.60
N LYS A 24 -5.11 -20.10 -2.92
CA LYS A 24 -4.80 -18.92 -3.72
C LYS A 24 -5.45 -17.65 -3.18
N ARG A 25 -6.71 -17.73 -2.75
CA ARG A 25 -7.45 -16.57 -2.17
C ARG A 25 -6.88 -16.10 -0.85
N LEU A 26 -6.39 -17.02 -0.03
CA LEU A 26 -5.80 -16.71 1.29
C LEU A 26 -4.35 -16.23 1.22
N GLN A 27 -3.64 -16.48 0.11
CA GLN A 27 -2.28 -15.99 -0.05
C GLN A 27 -2.24 -14.47 -0.28
N ALA A 28 -1.27 -13.79 0.34
CA ALA A 28 -1.02 -12.38 0.05
C ALA A 28 -0.65 -12.17 -1.43
N ALA A 29 -1.21 -11.13 -2.04
CA ALA A 29 -0.79 -10.70 -3.36
C ALA A 29 0.59 -10.01 -3.30
N SER A 30 1.32 -10.02 -4.42
CA SER A 30 2.55 -9.24 -4.54
C SER A 30 2.29 -7.76 -4.31
N PRO A 31 3.17 -7.05 -3.59
CA PRO A 31 3.01 -5.62 -3.36
C PRO A 31 3.00 -4.82 -4.67
N ILE A 32 2.26 -3.72 -4.68
CA ILE A 32 2.38 -2.71 -5.73
C ILE A 32 3.36 -1.65 -5.25
N ILE A 33 4.38 -1.35 -6.06
CA ILE A 33 5.38 -0.33 -5.76
C ILE A 33 5.13 0.87 -6.66
N ILE A 34 5.04 2.05 -6.06
CA ILE A 34 5.04 3.34 -6.75
C ILE A 34 6.36 4.01 -6.36
N ASP A 35 7.34 4.00 -7.27
CA ASP A 35 8.65 4.60 -7.04
C ASP A 35 8.82 5.91 -7.82
N GLU A 36 9.78 6.72 -7.37
CA GLU A 36 10.14 7.97 -8.04
C GLU A 36 11.16 7.76 -9.18
N GLN A 37 11.72 6.56 -9.32
CA GLN A 37 12.74 6.25 -10.31
C GLN A 37 12.18 6.26 -11.74
N SER A 38 10.88 5.93 -11.91
CA SER A 38 10.21 5.99 -13.21
C SER A 38 10.11 7.42 -13.80
N GLY A 39 10.44 8.45 -13.01
CA GLY A 39 10.45 9.85 -13.44
C GLY A 39 9.08 10.53 -13.53
N GLU A 40 8.01 9.75 -13.63
CA GLU A 40 6.66 10.28 -13.86
C GLU A 40 5.90 10.60 -12.56
N PHE A 41 6.28 10.02 -11.42
CA PHE A 41 5.48 10.00 -10.19
C PHE A 41 6.27 10.49 -8.97
N LYS A 42 6.76 11.75 -9.03
CA LYS A 42 7.55 12.34 -7.93
C LYS A 42 6.68 13.13 -6.97
N PHE A 43 6.91 12.94 -5.67
CA PHE A 43 6.54 13.94 -4.69
C PHE A 43 7.53 15.11 -4.73
N LYS A 44 7.04 16.32 -4.51
CA LYS A 44 7.95 17.45 -4.24
C LYS A 44 8.77 17.16 -2.97
N SER A 45 10.02 17.60 -2.93
CA SER A 45 10.88 17.44 -1.76
C SER A 45 10.20 17.97 -0.49
N GLY A 46 10.20 17.18 0.59
CA GLY A 46 9.56 17.53 1.85
C GLY A 46 8.02 17.68 1.80
N SER A 47 7.37 17.25 0.71
CA SER A 47 5.92 17.33 0.53
C SER A 47 5.28 15.96 0.40
N ALA A 48 4.01 15.87 0.78
CA ALA A 48 3.15 14.73 0.55
C ALA A 48 2.02 15.06 -0.45
N GLU A 49 2.06 16.20 -1.11
CA GLU A 49 1.08 16.58 -2.12
C GLU A 49 1.25 15.73 -3.39
N LEU A 50 0.16 15.09 -3.82
CA LEU A 50 0.15 14.33 -5.06
C LEU A 50 0.15 15.28 -6.26
N THR A 51 1.13 15.09 -7.15
CA THR A 51 1.10 15.76 -8.47
C THR A 51 -0.11 15.32 -9.28
N PRO A 52 -0.60 16.12 -10.24
CA PRO A 52 -1.69 15.69 -11.13
C PRO A 52 -1.40 14.37 -11.84
N GLN A 53 -0.16 14.15 -12.28
CA GLN A 53 0.29 12.92 -12.93
C GLN A 53 0.19 11.71 -12.00
N LEU A 54 0.71 11.82 -10.77
CA LEU A 54 0.63 10.74 -9.78
C LEU A 54 -0.83 10.44 -9.40
N ARG A 55 -1.66 11.48 -9.23
CA ARG A 55 -3.10 11.31 -8.98
C ARG A 55 -3.80 10.59 -10.14
N GLY A 56 -3.51 10.98 -11.38
CA GLY A 56 -4.01 10.31 -12.59
C GLY A 56 -3.60 8.84 -12.63
N TYR A 57 -2.33 8.52 -12.34
CA TYR A 57 -1.83 7.16 -12.29
C TYR A 57 -2.52 6.31 -11.20
N ILE A 58 -2.69 6.86 -9.99
CA ILE A 58 -3.43 6.19 -8.92
C ILE A 58 -4.85 5.83 -9.40
N ASN A 59 -5.56 6.77 -10.01
CA ASN A 59 -6.94 6.56 -10.44
C ASN A 59 -7.07 5.58 -11.61
N THR A 60 -6.15 5.63 -12.59
CA THR A 60 -6.30 4.89 -13.86
C THR A 60 -5.55 3.55 -13.88
N LYS A 61 -4.57 3.36 -13.00
CA LYS A 61 -3.75 2.14 -12.96
C LYS A 61 -3.80 1.43 -11.62
N ILE A 62 -3.56 2.16 -10.52
CA ILE A 62 -3.44 1.53 -9.20
C ILE A 62 -4.80 1.09 -8.68
N ALA A 63 -5.81 1.95 -8.69
CA ALA A 63 -7.13 1.62 -8.17
C ALA A 63 -7.80 0.45 -8.92
N PRO A 64 -7.80 0.37 -10.28
CA PRO A 64 -8.28 -0.79 -11.00
C PRO A 64 -7.50 -2.07 -10.69
N LYS A 65 -6.17 -1.98 -10.51
CA LYS A 65 -5.35 -3.14 -10.15
C LYS A 65 -5.67 -3.66 -8.75
N ILE A 66 -5.91 -2.76 -7.78
CA ILE A 66 -6.37 -3.14 -6.44
C ILE A 66 -7.73 -3.83 -6.51
N GLU A 67 -8.66 -3.28 -7.31
CA GLU A 67 -9.99 -3.88 -7.51
C GLU A 67 -9.92 -5.29 -8.12
N GLU A 68 -9.06 -5.50 -9.11
CA GLU A 68 -8.79 -6.80 -9.71
C GLU A 68 -8.30 -7.82 -8.66
N ILE A 69 -7.29 -7.45 -7.88
CA ILE A 69 -6.72 -8.32 -6.84
C ILE A 69 -7.77 -8.62 -5.76
N ALA A 70 -8.57 -7.64 -5.36
CA ALA A 70 -9.61 -7.81 -4.36
C ALA A 70 -10.77 -8.72 -4.80
N LYS A 71 -10.99 -8.89 -6.11
CA LYS A 71 -11.94 -9.88 -6.65
C LYS A 71 -11.40 -11.31 -6.62
N GLU A 72 -10.09 -11.47 -6.74
CA GLU A 72 -9.43 -12.78 -6.78
C GLU A 72 -9.03 -13.31 -5.41
N ARG A 73 -8.86 -12.44 -4.43
CA ARG A 73 -8.27 -12.76 -3.13
C ARG A 73 -9.09 -12.16 -1.98
N GLU A 74 -9.11 -12.85 -0.87
CA GLU A 74 -9.65 -12.31 0.37
C GLU A 74 -8.64 -11.35 1.00
N ILE A 75 -9.08 -10.11 1.23
CA ILE A 75 -8.25 -9.03 1.79
C ILE A 75 -8.97 -8.47 3.03
N ASP A 76 -8.31 -8.51 4.18
CA ASP A 76 -8.82 -7.85 5.39
C ASP A 76 -8.61 -6.33 5.30
N PHE A 77 -7.38 -5.91 4.95
CA PHE A 77 -7.07 -4.50 4.71
C PHE A 77 -5.85 -4.36 3.79
N ILE A 78 -5.68 -3.15 3.28
CA ILE A 78 -4.52 -2.79 2.47
C ILE A 78 -3.63 -1.85 3.28
N GLN A 79 -2.35 -2.20 3.40
CA GLN A 79 -1.33 -1.32 3.96
C GLN A 79 -0.75 -0.45 2.86
N VAL A 80 -0.70 0.86 3.10
CA VAL A 80 0.01 1.83 2.27
C VAL A 80 1.18 2.35 3.09
N ILE A 81 2.40 2.08 2.66
CA ILE A 81 3.62 2.36 3.42
C ILE A 81 4.46 3.38 2.67
N GLY A 82 4.72 4.53 3.31
CA GLY A 82 5.57 5.57 2.76
C GLY A 82 7.02 5.40 3.18
N HIS A 83 7.93 5.40 2.21
CA HIS A 83 9.37 5.39 2.39
C HIS A 83 9.98 6.72 1.95
N THR A 84 11.02 7.16 2.65
CA THR A 84 11.79 8.35 2.34
C THR A 84 13.26 8.00 2.10
N ASP A 85 14.02 8.95 1.60
CA ASP A 85 15.48 8.88 1.60
C ASP A 85 16.08 9.34 2.96
N GLY A 86 17.39 9.48 3.02
CA GLY A 86 18.12 9.84 4.23
C GLY A 86 18.16 11.34 4.54
N GLN A 87 17.62 12.21 3.68
CA GLN A 87 17.66 13.66 3.90
C GLN A 87 16.89 14.06 5.16
N GLU A 88 17.52 14.81 6.04
CA GLU A 88 16.90 15.23 7.30
C GLU A 88 15.82 16.29 7.11
N ILE A 89 14.77 16.19 7.92
CA ILE A 89 13.72 17.20 8.02
C ILE A 89 13.86 17.86 9.39
N ASN A 90 14.40 19.09 9.40
CA ASN A 90 14.56 19.87 10.63
C ASN A 90 13.47 20.93 10.73
N LYS A 91 12.23 20.50 10.99
CA LYS A 91 11.05 21.36 11.10
C LYS A 91 10.18 20.92 12.29
N THR A 92 9.31 21.81 12.74
CA THR A 92 8.31 21.46 13.75
C THR A 92 7.14 20.73 13.10
N SER A 93 6.81 19.55 13.63
CA SER A 93 5.63 18.76 13.23
C SER A 93 4.35 19.38 13.80
N ASN A 94 3.23 19.21 13.07
CA ASN A 94 1.90 19.45 13.61
C ASN A 94 1.02 18.19 13.59
N LEU A 95 1.62 17.02 13.39
CA LEU A 95 0.87 15.78 13.24
C LEU A 95 0.03 15.49 14.48
N ASP A 96 0.58 15.61 15.65
CA ASP A 96 -0.13 15.31 16.93
C ASP A 96 -1.44 16.11 17.11
N SER A 97 -1.57 17.26 16.46
CA SER A 97 -2.77 18.10 16.55
C SER A 97 -3.73 18.00 15.36
N THR A 98 -3.33 17.36 14.26
CA THR A 98 -4.06 17.47 12.99
C THR A 98 -4.26 16.11 12.28
N LEU A 99 -3.53 15.08 12.71
CA LEU A 99 -3.43 13.80 12.00
C LEU A 99 -4.79 13.10 11.88
N GLU A 100 -5.58 13.06 12.97
CA GLU A 100 -6.86 12.36 13.01
C GLU A 100 -7.88 12.99 12.06
N GLU A 101 -7.91 14.32 11.95
CA GLU A 101 -8.78 15.04 11.04
C GLU A 101 -8.46 14.71 9.58
N VAL A 102 -7.15 14.61 9.28
CA VAL A 102 -6.66 14.26 7.96
C VAL A 102 -6.92 12.78 7.66
N ALA A 103 -6.65 11.88 8.61
CA ALA A 103 -6.86 10.44 8.45
C ALA A 103 -8.34 10.10 8.22
N GLN A 104 -9.26 10.86 8.81
CA GLN A 104 -10.70 10.71 8.62
C GLN A 104 -11.23 11.43 7.35
N GLY A 105 -10.33 11.99 6.54
CA GLY A 105 -10.71 12.69 5.30
C GLY A 105 -11.39 14.04 5.50
N ARG A 106 -11.51 14.53 6.74
CA ARG A 106 -12.11 15.84 7.04
C ARG A 106 -11.21 17.01 6.66
N GLN A 107 -9.91 16.78 6.62
CA GLN A 107 -8.93 17.75 6.14
C GLN A 107 -8.02 17.15 5.07
N SER A 108 -7.45 18.02 4.23
CA SER A 108 -6.44 17.63 3.25
C SER A 108 -5.11 17.35 3.92
N VAL A 109 -4.37 16.35 3.42
CA VAL A 109 -3.01 16.04 3.84
C VAL A 109 -2.04 17.23 3.71
N THR A 110 -2.35 18.21 2.85
CA THR A 110 -1.56 19.44 2.68
C THR A 110 -1.57 20.35 3.91
N LYS A 111 -2.42 20.09 4.89
CA LYS A 111 -2.43 20.79 6.19
C LYS A 111 -1.39 20.26 7.16
N LEU A 112 -0.91 19.04 6.96
CA LEU A 112 0.14 18.44 7.78
C LEU A 112 1.52 19.05 7.44
N LYS A 113 2.35 19.15 8.47
CA LYS A 113 3.74 19.63 8.39
C LYS A 113 4.65 18.56 8.99
N PRO A 114 5.55 17.93 8.21
CA PRO A 114 6.43 16.91 8.76
C PRO A 114 7.57 17.53 9.55
N GLY A 115 7.87 16.96 10.70
CA GLY A 115 9.08 17.27 11.50
C GLY A 115 10.18 16.22 11.33
N SER A 116 9.86 15.07 10.76
CA SER A 116 10.76 13.94 10.56
C SER A 116 10.46 13.18 9.27
N ASN A 117 11.37 12.29 8.87
CA ASN A 117 11.14 11.35 7.77
C ASN A 117 10.01 10.35 8.10
N GLY A 118 9.80 10.04 9.38
CA GLY A 118 8.66 9.26 9.85
C GLY A 118 7.35 9.95 9.52
N ASP A 119 7.23 11.23 9.85
CA ASP A 119 6.05 12.05 9.53
C ASP A 119 5.82 12.13 8.02
N LEU A 120 6.89 12.45 7.26
CA LEU A 120 6.78 12.59 5.81
C LEU A 120 6.32 11.29 5.13
N GLY A 121 6.87 10.15 5.55
CA GLY A 121 6.45 8.85 5.03
C GLY A 121 4.97 8.59 5.31
N LEU A 122 4.49 8.84 6.54
CA LEU A 122 3.08 8.69 6.91
C LEU A 122 2.18 9.64 6.10
N MET A 123 2.56 10.90 5.96
CA MET A 123 1.80 11.88 5.18
C MET A 123 1.66 11.47 3.70
N ARG A 124 2.73 10.94 3.09
CA ARG A 124 2.71 10.44 1.70
C ARG A 124 1.78 9.24 1.56
N ALA A 125 1.83 8.29 2.51
CA ALA A 125 0.91 7.15 2.54
C ALA A 125 -0.55 7.62 2.67
N LEU A 126 -0.86 8.57 3.57
CA LEU A 126 -2.20 9.15 3.71
C LEU A 126 -2.68 9.85 2.44
N SER A 127 -1.81 10.54 1.71
CA SER A 127 -2.18 11.14 0.42
C SER A 127 -2.67 10.12 -0.59
N VAL A 128 -1.97 8.98 -0.66
CA VAL A 128 -2.35 7.88 -1.56
C VAL A 128 -3.65 7.23 -1.08
N VAL A 129 -3.81 6.98 0.22
CA VAL A 129 -5.07 6.46 0.78
C VAL A 129 -6.23 7.37 0.44
N GLN A 130 -6.14 8.67 0.71
CA GLN A 130 -7.21 9.63 0.36
C GLN A 130 -7.52 9.66 -1.14
N ALA A 131 -6.51 9.48 -2.01
CA ALA A 131 -6.74 9.41 -3.44
C ALA A 131 -7.48 8.13 -3.84
N LEU A 132 -7.10 6.97 -3.28
CA LEU A 132 -7.74 5.68 -3.53
C LEU A 132 -9.20 5.68 -3.05
N GLU A 133 -9.47 6.17 -1.85
CA GLU A 133 -10.84 6.27 -1.29
C GLU A 133 -11.75 7.15 -2.15
N LYS A 134 -11.21 8.24 -2.72
CA LYS A 134 -11.96 9.15 -3.60
C LYS A 134 -12.33 8.56 -4.95
N THR A 135 -11.74 7.45 -5.39
CA THR A 135 -12.13 6.79 -6.64
C THR A 135 -13.55 6.22 -6.59
N GLY A 136 -14.05 5.93 -5.39
CA GLY A 136 -15.40 5.41 -5.15
C GLY A 136 -15.58 3.92 -5.45
N ASN A 137 -14.67 3.27 -6.15
CA ASN A 137 -14.75 1.85 -6.52
C ASN A 137 -14.27 0.91 -5.42
N LEU A 138 -13.56 1.45 -4.41
CA LEU A 138 -12.89 0.68 -3.36
C LEU A 138 -13.55 0.84 -1.98
N LYS A 139 -14.85 1.17 -1.94
CA LYS A 139 -15.61 1.51 -0.71
C LYS A 139 -15.62 0.42 0.36
N ASN A 140 -15.50 -0.85 -0.04
CA ASN A 140 -15.53 -2.00 0.88
C ASN A 140 -14.13 -2.42 1.33
N ILE A 141 -13.08 -1.73 0.87
CA ILE A 141 -11.68 -2.04 1.20
C ILE A 141 -11.22 -1.09 2.29
N LYS A 142 -10.67 -1.65 3.36
CA LYS A 142 -10.06 -0.88 4.45
C LYS A 142 -8.63 -0.53 4.08
N PHE A 143 -8.27 0.74 4.17
CA PHE A 143 -6.89 1.20 3.98
C PHE A 143 -6.27 1.60 5.32
N ARG A 144 -4.98 1.30 5.50
CA ARG A 144 -4.19 1.73 6.65
C ARG A 144 -2.88 2.34 6.17
N ALA A 145 -2.60 3.57 6.59
CA ALA A 145 -1.36 4.28 6.26
C ALA A 145 -0.28 3.99 7.30
N TYR A 146 0.95 3.76 6.83
CA TYR A 146 2.13 3.53 7.65
C TYR A 146 3.33 4.30 7.10
N SER A 147 4.36 4.44 7.93
CA SER A 147 5.64 4.98 7.53
C SER A 147 6.76 3.98 7.85
N ALA A 148 7.62 3.72 6.88
CA ALA A 148 8.90 3.07 7.07
C ALA A 148 10.05 4.07 7.17
N ALA A 149 9.75 5.37 7.07
CA ALA A 149 10.74 6.45 7.08
C ALA A 149 11.90 6.15 6.10
N GLN A 150 13.13 6.41 6.52
CA GLN A 150 14.36 6.14 5.75
C GLN A 150 15.01 4.79 6.08
N LEU A 151 14.29 3.87 6.77
CA LEU A 151 14.91 2.69 7.39
C LEU A 151 15.27 1.58 6.39
N TYR A 152 14.48 1.39 5.32
CA TYR A 152 14.61 0.21 4.49
C TYR A 152 14.88 0.54 3.02
N LEU A 153 15.83 -0.18 2.43
CA LEU A 153 16.05 -0.24 0.99
C LEU A 153 14.89 -0.98 0.28
N ALA A 154 14.85 -0.90 -1.04
CA ALA A 154 13.88 -1.65 -1.84
C ALA A 154 14.07 -3.18 -1.71
N SER A 155 15.28 -3.64 -1.37
CA SER A 155 15.59 -5.03 -1.06
C SER A 155 14.98 -5.54 0.26
N GLY A 156 14.52 -4.63 1.14
CA GLY A 156 14.05 -4.94 2.49
C GLY A 156 15.15 -4.89 3.56
N GLU A 157 16.41 -4.70 3.17
CA GLU A 157 17.52 -4.53 4.09
C GLU A 157 17.52 -3.15 4.75
N LEU A 158 18.16 -3.03 5.91
CA LEU A 158 18.36 -1.74 6.57
C LEU A 158 19.23 -0.83 5.68
N ALA A 159 18.76 0.39 5.47
CA ALA A 159 19.50 1.39 4.73
C ALA A 159 20.72 1.89 5.51
N PRO A 160 21.83 2.22 4.85
CA PRO A 160 22.97 2.83 5.49
C PRO A 160 22.60 4.19 6.07
N ARG A 161 23.31 4.60 7.13
CA ARG A 161 23.16 5.94 7.71
C ARG A 161 23.83 6.97 6.81
N ASP A 162 23.14 7.40 5.80
CA ASP A 162 23.53 8.54 4.97
C ASP A 162 22.46 9.64 5.03
N ARG A 163 22.81 10.85 4.63
CA ARG A 163 21.94 12.03 4.59
C ARG A 163 21.76 12.56 3.17
N THR A 164 22.01 11.71 2.20
CA THR A 164 21.94 12.06 0.78
C THR A 164 20.54 11.91 0.22
N SER A 165 20.26 12.64 -0.85
CA SER A 165 19.06 12.41 -1.65
C SER A 165 19.21 11.13 -2.45
N ASP A 166 18.20 10.24 -2.37
CA ASP A 166 18.19 8.99 -3.10
C ASP A 166 16.77 8.66 -3.59
N GLU A 167 16.56 8.79 -4.89
CA GLU A 167 15.26 8.52 -5.53
C GLU A 167 14.85 7.05 -5.43
N ASN A 168 15.81 6.12 -5.37
CA ASN A 168 15.53 4.67 -5.25
C ASN A 168 14.90 4.32 -3.89
N ARG A 169 15.12 5.14 -2.88
CA ARG A 169 14.56 4.94 -1.53
C ARG A 169 13.16 5.56 -1.39
N ARG A 170 12.85 6.59 -2.19
CA ARG A 170 11.56 7.27 -2.14
C ARG A 170 10.52 6.48 -2.92
N ARG A 171 9.62 5.81 -2.22
CA ARG A 171 8.56 4.98 -2.80
C ARG A 171 7.35 4.89 -1.89
N ILE A 172 6.24 4.50 -2.45
CA ILE A 172 5.05 3.99 -1.75
C ILE A 172 4.93 2.50 -2.03
N GLU A 173 4.75 1.73 -0.99
CA GLU A 173 4.51 0.30 -1.07
C GLU A 173 3.08 0.00 -0.64
N ILE A 174 2.32 -0.71 -1.48
CA ILE A 174 0.94 -1.11 -1.21
C ILE A 174 0.92 -2.61 -1.03
N ARG A 175 0.62 -3.07 0.19
CA ARG A 175 0.56 -4.49 0.57
C ARG A 175 -0.86 -4.94 0.84
N PHE A 176 -1.18 -6.12 0.36
CA PHE A 176 -2.48 -6.76 0.55
C PHE A 176 -2.38 -7.73 1.73
N ILE A 177 -3.14 -7.47 2.78
CA ILE A 177 -3.11 -8.28 3.99
C ILE A 177 -4.32 -9.22 3.96
N PRO A 178 -4.10 -10.55 3.87
CA PRO A 178 -5.18 -11.52 3.94
C PRO A 178 -5.79 -11.55 5.35
N PRO A 179 -7.01 -12.08 5.51
CA PRO A 179 -7.58 -12.33 6.83
C PRO A 179 -6.65 -13.20 7.66
N GLY A 180 -6.41 -12.78 8.91
CA GLY A 180 -5.68 -13.60 9.86
C GLY A 180 -6.51 -14.81 10.27
N GLU A 181 -5.86 -15.90 10.70
CA GLU A 181 -6.56 -16.98 11.41
C GLU A 181 -7.19 -16.37 12.67
N GLN A 182 -8.51 -16.44 12.76
CA GLN A 182 -9.21 -16.15 14.02
C GLN A 182 -8.84 -17.24 15.00
N LYS A 183 -7.98 -16.92 15.97
CA LYS A 183 -7.69 -17.79 17.10
C LYS A 183 -8.76 -17.63 18.17
#